data_67839b2c4f1d9330366caabaf1bb362e
#
_entry.id   67839b2c4f1d9330366caabaf1bb362e
#
_cell.length_a   1.000
_cell.length_b   1.000
_cell.length_c   1.000
_cell.angle_alpha   90.00
_cell.angle_beta   90.00
_cell.angle_gamma   90.00
#
_symmetry.space_group_name_H-M   'P 1'
#
loop_
_entity.id
_entity.type
_entity.pdbx_description
1 polymer ?
#
loop_
_entity_poly.entity_id
_entity_poly.type
_entity_poly.pdbx_seq_one_letter_code
_entity_poly.pdbx_strand_id
1 'polypeptide(L)'
;MNRKCYICEKTGLEKKKIDYKLHGVSLGLFEAEACTKCGEVFFSEETSKKMTKIAKQKGLWGLAARTKIGQSGSTLDIRLPKSIIEFMRLKKGEEVLISPEGRNKLVVEVA
;
A
#
# COMPACT_ATOMS: atom_id res chain seq x y z
N MET A 1 29.85 10.39 6.27
CA MET A 1 30.23 9.90 4.95
C MET A 1 28.99 9.83 4.07
N ASN A 2 29.02 10.49 2.92
CA ASN A 2 27.89 10.47 1.99
C ASN A 2 27.91 9.17 1.18
N ARG A 3 26.86 8.36 1.35
CA ARG A 3 26.70 7.14 0.56
C ARG A 3 26.03 7.47 -0.76
N LYS A 4 26.34 6.69 -1.77
CA LYS A 4 25.72 6.83 -3.08
C LYS A 4 24.34 6.17 -3.10
N CYS A 5 23.40 6.83 -3.75
CA CYS A 5 22.08 6.26 -4.01
C CYS A 5 22.21 5.07 -4.98
N TYR A 6 21.51 3.99 -4.70
CA TYR A 6 21.54 2.79 -5.54
C TYR A 6 20.82 2.96 -6.88
N ILE A 7 19.98 3.98 -7.01
CA ILE A 7 19.16 4.21 -8.20
C ILE A 7 19.83 5.22 -9.14
N CYS A 8 20.16 6.42 -8.63
CA CYS A 8 20.73 7.49 -9.45
C CYS A 8 22.27 7.57 -9.39
N GLU A 9 22.88 6.77 -8.54
CA GLU A 9 24.34 6.68 -8.35
C GLU A 9 25.03 8.00 -7.90
N LYS A 10 24.24 8.99 -7.50
CA LYS A 10 24.76 10.26 -6.99
C LYS A 10 24.85 10.24 -5.48
N THR A 11 25.75 11.03 -4.90
CA THR A 11 25.80 11.24 -3.46
C THR A 11 24.64 12.14 -3.05
N GLY A 12 24.04 11.89 -1.90
CA GLY A 12 22.93 12.69 -1.43
C GLY A 12 21.94 11.93 -0.55
N LEU A 13 22.31 10.76 -0.06
CA LEU A 13 21.46 10.03 0.88
C LEU A 13 21.48 10.73 2.25
N GLU A 14 20.30 11.04 2.76
CA GLU A 14 20.11 11.64 4.08
C GLU A 14 19.22 10.74 4.93
N LYS A 15 19.52 10.69 6.24
CA LYS A 15 18.66 9.99 7.20
C LYS A 15 17.45 10.84 7.50
N LYS A 16 16.26 10.23 7.37
CA LYS A 16 14.99 10.89 7.68
C LYS A 16 14.08 9.92 8.40
N LYS A 17 13.13 10.47 9.15
CA LYS A 17 12.01 9.69 9.68
C LYS A 17 10.83 9.88 8.74
N ILE A 18 10.27 8.78 8.27
CA ILE A 18 9.19 8.78 7.30
C ILE A 18 8.00 8.02 7.88
N ASP A 19 6.82 8.62 7.76
CA ASP A 19 5.57 7.96 8.09
C ASP A 19 5.23 6.98 6.96
N TYR A 20 5.34 5.69 7.24
CA TYR A 20 5.06 4.65 6.27
C TYR A 20 3.60 4.20 6.39
N LYS A 21 2.91 4.25 5.26
CA LYS A 21 1.50 3.84 5.16
C LYS A 21 1.36 2.61 4.28
N LEU A 22 0.53 1.69 4.72
CA LEU A 22 0.17 0.52 3.94
C LEU A 22 -1.36 0.46 3.87
N HIS A 23 -1.89 0.39 2.67
CA HIS A 23 -3.35 0.43 2.43
C HIS A 23 -4.03 1.63 3.12
N GLY A 24 -3.36 2.79 3.11
CA GLY A 24 -3.89 4.01 3.73
C GLY A 24 -3.80 4.07 5.26
N VAL A 25 -3.23 3.05 5.89
CA VAL A 25 -3.08 2.99 7.36
C VAL A 25 -1.61 3.23 7.72
N SER A 26 -1.37 4.19 8.61
CA SER A 26 -0.02 4.49 9.07
C SER A 26 0.51 3.37 9.96
N LEU A 27 1.72 2.91 9.68
CA LEU A 27 2.45 1.95 10.53
C LEU A 27 3.35 2.66 11.54
N GLY A 28 3.49 3.98 11.43
CA GLY A 28 4.32 4.79 12.30
C GLY A 28 5.49 5.43 11.56
N LEU A 29 6.34 6.11 12.31
CA LEU A 29 7.54 6.75 11.80
C LEU A 29 8.71 5.76 11.85
N PHE A 30 9.42 5.64 10.74
CA PHE A 30 10.57 4.75 10.61
C PHE A 30 11.78 5.50 10.08
N GLU A 31 12.96 5.14 10.56
CA GLU A 31 14.18 5.69 10.01
C GLU A 31 14.43 5.17 8.61
N ALA A 32 14.77 6.07 7.70
CA ALA A 32 15.02 5.77 6.31
C ALA A 32 16.18 6.62 5.80
N GLU A 33 16.75 6.20 4.67
CA GLU A 33 17.67 7.03 3.91
C GLU A 33 16.95 7.49 2.66
N ALA A 34 16.87 8.81 2.47
CA ALA A 34 16.23 9.41 1.31
C ALA A 34 17.28 10.08 0.44
N CYS A 35 17.22 9.86 -0.86
CA CYS A 35 18.09 10.53 -1.81
C CYS A 35 17.56 11.92 -2.12
N THR A 36 18.37 12.95 -1.93
CA THR A 36 18.00 14.35 -2.22
C THR A 36 17.98 14.63 -3.72
N LYS A 37 18.55 13.75 -4.53
CA LYS A 37 18.66 13.94 -5.98
C LYS A 37 17.50 13.31 -6.76
N CYS A 38 17.18 12.03 -6.48
CA CYS A 38 16.12 11.32 -7.19
C CYS A 38 14.85 11.09 -6.36
N GLY A 39 14.89 11.38 -5.05
CA GLY A 39 13.74 11.21 -4.16
C GLY A 39 13.49 9.79 -3.69
N GLU A 40 14.32 8.81 -4.07
CA GLU A 40 14.16 7.43 -3.61
C GLU A 40 14.39 7.28 -2.13
N VAL A 41 13.66 6.36 -1.51
CA VAL A 41 13.72 6.10 -0.08
C VAL A 41 14.11 4.66 0.15
N PHE A 42 15.08 4.45 1.03
CA PHE A 42 15.59 3.13 1.39
C PHE A 42 15.45 2.87 2.87
N PHE A 43 14.96 1.69 3.22
CA PHE A 43 14.86 1.25 4.60
C PHE A 43 15.89 0.14 4.85
N SER A 44 16.45 0.11 6.06
CA SER A 44 17.35 -0.97 6.45
C SER A 44 16.57 -2.29 6.58
N GLU A 45 17.27 -3.41 6.55
CA GLU A 45 16.67 -4.73 6.75
C GLU A 45 15.96 -4.82 8.11
N GLU A 46 16.57 -4.28 9.16
CA GLU A 46 15.97 -4.27 10.49
C GLU A 46 14.68 -3.45 10.52
N THR A 47 14.69 -2.26 9.90
CA THR A 47 13.50 -1.42 9.80
C THR A 47 12.41 -2.11 9.00
N SER A 48 12.76 -2.73 7.88
CA SER A 48 11.81 -3.48 7.04
C SER A 48 11.15 -4.62 7.82
N LYS A 49 11.92 -5.33 8.64
CA LYS A 49 11.36 -6.40 9.50
C LYS A 49 10.38 -5.86 10.54
N LYS A 50 10.69 -4.71 11.14
CA LYS A 50 9.78 -4.04 12.08
C LYS A 50 8.48 -3.62 11.41
N MET A 51 8.58 -3.03 10.20
CA MET A 51 7.42 -2.63 9.41
C MET A 51 6.52 -3.82 9.09
N THR A 52 7.10 -4.92 8.65
CA THR A 52 6.37 -6.16 8.35
C THR A 52 5.66 -6.70 9.58
N LYS A 53 6.32 -6.73 10.72
CA LYS A 53 5.74 -7.18 11.99
C LYS A 53 4.53 -6.35 12.38
N ILE A 54 4.64 -5.03 12.29
CA ILE A 54 3.54 -4.12 12.60
C ILE A 54 2.39 -4.31 11.61
N ALA A 55 2.69 -4.44 10.32
CA ALA A 55 1.69 -4.69 9.31
C ALA A 55 0.90 -5.98 9.58
N LYS A 56 1.59 -7.05 9.98
CA LYS A 56 0.94 -8.32 10.37
C LYS A 56 0.05 -8.15 11.60
N GLN A 57 0.52 -7.43 12.61
CA GLN A 57 -0.25 -7.18 13.83
C GLN A 57 -1.52 -6.38 13.56
N LYS A 58 -1.49 -5.48 12.59
CA LYS A 58 -2.65 -4.65 12.21
C LYS A 58 -3.55 -5.31 11.16
N GLY A 59 -3.24 -6.53 10.74
CA GLY A 59 -4.02 -7.24 9.74
C GLY A 59 -3.89 -6.69 8.33
N LEU A 60 -2.85 -5.90 8.05
CA LEU A 60 -2.65 -5.27 6.75
C LEU A 60 -1.81 -6.12 5.78
N TRP A 61 -1.12 -7.11 6.32
CA TRP A 61 -0.25 -7.96 5.51
C TRP A 61 -1.07 -8.91 4.65
N GLY A 62 -0.77 -8.96 3.36
CA GLY A 62 -1.45 -9.88 2.45
C GLY A 62 -2.85 -9.46 2.04
N LEU A 63 -3.26 -8.21 2.26
CA LEU A 63 -4.58 -7.74 1.85
C LEU A 63 -4.71 -7.59 0.32
N ALA A 64 -3.62 -7.27 -0.37
CA ALA A 64 -3.65 -7.22 -1.83
C ALA A 64 -3.80 -8.64 -2.38
N ALA A 65 -4.81 -8.86 -3.19
CA ALA A 65 -5.10 -10.17 -3.74
C ALA A 65 -5.39 -10.07 -5.24
N ARG A 66 -5.13 -11.16 -5.95
CA ARG A 66 -5.47 -11.26 -7.36
C ARG A 66 -6.83 -11.90 -7.49
N THR A 67 -7.67 -11.33 -8.33
CA THR A 67 -8.97 -11.88 -8.66
C THR A 67 -9.22 -11.69 -10.15
N LYS A 68 -10.24 -12.34 -10.66
CA LYS A 68 -10.60 -12.22 -12.07
C LYS A 68 -11.92 -11.48 -12.22
N ILE A 69 -12.04 -10.75 -13.32
CA ILE A 69 -13.31 -10.13 -13.69
C ILE A 69 -14.23 -11.24 -14.17
N GLY A 70 -15.39 -11.36 -13.54
CA GLY A 70 -16.44 -12.27 -13.93
C GLY A 70 -17.51 -11.57 -14.75
N GLN A 71 -18.48 -12.33 -15.22
CA GLN A 71 -19.61 -11.81 -15.98
C GLN A 71 -20.91 -12.47 -15.52
N SER A 72 -21.90 -11.62 -15.24
CA SER A 72 -23.25 -12.04 -14.90
C SER A 72 -24.22 -11.36 -15.86
N GLY A 73 -24.75 -12.10 -16.81
CA GLY A 73 -25.56 -11.50 -17.89
C GLY A 73 -24.71 -10.54 -18.72
N SER A 74 -25.13 -9.29 -18.84
CA SER A 74 -24.40 -8.24 -19.54
C SER A 74 -23.48 -7.42 -18.60
N THR A 75 -23.44 -7.75 -17.31
CA THR A 75 -22.71 -7.00 -16.30
C THR A 75 -21.41 -7.71 -15.94
N LEU A 76 -20.34 -6.93 -15.82
CA LEU A 76 -19.07 -7.44 -15.30
C LEU A 76 -19.05 -7.32 -13.79
N ASP A 77 -18.47 -8.30 -13.11
CA ASP A 77 -18.35 -8.27 -11.67
C ASP A 77 -16.94 -8.62 -11.21
N ILE A 78 -16.65 -8.28 -9.98
CA ILE A 78 -15.39 -8.61 -9.29
C ILE A 78 -15.74 -9.15 -7.92
N ARG A 79 -15.21 -10.32 -7.58
CA ARG A 79 -15.39 -10.87 -6.24
C ARG A 79 -14.36 -10.28 -5.29
N LEU A 80 -14.83 -9.78 -4.16
CA LEU A 80 -13.95 -9.23 -3.14
C LEU A 80 -13.41 -10.37 -2.28
N PRO A 81 -12.08 -10.43 -2.06
CA PRO A 81 -11.50 -11.43 -1.18
C PRO A 81 -12.01 -11.30 0.26
N LYS A 82 -12.15 -12.42 0.94
CA LYS A 82 -12.64 -12.47 2.32
C LYS A 82 -11.84 -11.57 3.26
N SER A 83 -10.51 -11.54 3.11
CA SER A 83 -9.63 -10.71 3.92
C SER A 83 -9.93 -9.22 3.79
N ILE A 84 -10.27 -8.75 2.59
CA ILE A 84 -10.65 -7.35 2.35
C ILE A 84 -12.01 -7.06 2.96
N ILE A 85 -12.97 -7.97 2.82
CA ILE A 85 -14.31 -7.84 3.40
C ILE A 85 -14.20 -7.69 4.91
N GLU A 86 -13.41 -8.53 5.56
CA GLU A 86 -13.20 -8.49 7.02
C GLU A 86 -12.48 -7.22 7.46
N PHE A 87 -11.42 -6.83 6.75
CA PHE A 87 -10.66 -5.63 7.08
C PHE A 87 -11.51 -4.37 6.99
N MET A 88 -12.31 -4.24 5.94
CA MET A 88 -13.17 -3.08 5.71
C MET A 88 -14.52 -3.19 6.41
N ARG A 89 -14.83 -4.34 6.99
CA ARG A 89 -16.13 -4.62 7.64
C ARG A 89 -17.31 -4.40 6.70
N LEU A 90 -17.17 -4.90 5.48
CA LEU A 90 -18.20 -4.75 4.46
C LEU A 90 -19.37 -5.67 4.77
N LYS A 91 -20.59 -5.16 4.52
CA LYS A 91 -21.83 -5.90 4.74
C LYS A 91 -22.69 -5.85 3.49
N LYS A 92 -23.45 -6.92 3.27
CA LYS A 92 -24.40 -6.99 2.17
C LYS A 92 -25.43 -5.85 2.28
N GLY A 93 -25.66 -5.18 1.17
CA GLY A 93 -26.65 -4.10 1.09
C GLY A 93 -26.10 -2.71 1.34
N GLU A 94 -24.84 -2.57 1.72
CA GLU A 94 -24.22 -1.24 1.86
C GLU A 94 -24.05 -0.58 0.49
N GLU A 95 -24.29 0.74 0.46
CA GLU A 95 -24.04 1.52 -0.74
C GLU A 95 -22.58 1.89 -0.84
N VAL A 96 -22.06 1.85 -2.05
CA VAL A 96 -20.69 2.25 -2.36
C VAL A 96 -20.68 3.20 -3.54
N LEU A 97 -19.71 4.09 -3.57
CA LEU A 97 -19.43 4.93 -4.72
C LEU A 97 -18.27 4.32 -5.48
N ILE A 98 -18.49 4.05 -6.76
CA ILE A 98 -17.46 3.49 -7.62
C ILE A 98 -17.06 4.52 -8.64
N SER A 99 -15.76 4.81 -8.75
CA SER A 99 -15.22 5.76 -9.71
C SER A 99 -13.89 5.28 -10.26
N PRO A 100 -13.60 5.56 -11.54
CA PRO A 100 -12.29 5.23 -12.09
C PRO A 100 -11.24 6.25 -11.66
N GLU A 101 -10.02 5.79 -11.53
CA GLU A 101 -8.85 6.66 -11.37
C GLU A 101 -7.89 6.34 -12.50
N GLY A 102 -7.98 7.12 -13.59
CA GLY A 102 -7.33 6.75 -14.84
C GLY A 102 -8.05 5.58 -15.51
N ARG A 103 -7.33 4.81 -16.31
CA ARG A 103 -7.92 3.70 -17.08
C ARG A 103 -7.63 2.33 -16.48
N ASN A 104 -6.80 2.26 -15.45
CA ASN A 104 -6.35 0.98 -14.90
C ASN A 104 -6.61 0.81 -13.40
N LYS A 105 -7.30 1.78 -12.79
CA LYS A 105 -7.66 1.70 -11.38
C LYS A 105 -9.13 2.00 -11.18
N LEU A 106 -9.73 1.29 -10.26
CA LEU A 106 -11.11 1.50 -9.83
C LEU A 106 -11.10 1.76 -8.33
N VAL A 107 -11.71 2.86 -7.92
CA VAL A 107 -11.85 3.22 -6.51
C VAL A 107 -13.26 2.90 -6.05
N VAL A 108 -13.39 2.18 -4.96
CA VAL A 108 -14.65 1.86 -4.32
C VAL A 108 -14.64 2.50 -2.93
N GLU A 109 -15.53 3.44 -2.71
CA GLU A 109 -15.68 4.09 -1.41
C GLU A 109 -16.96 3.62 -0.73
N VAL A 110 -16.82 3.22 0.52
CA VAL A 110 -17.98 2.81 1.34
C VAL A 110 -18.53 4.05 2.01
N ALA A 111 -19.82 4.24 1.90
CA ALA A 111 -20.50 5.39 2.46
C ALA A 111 -20.50 5.39 4.00
#